data_2c4e518fd47a5957ea5fb3da61eb1954
#
_entry.id   2c4e518fd47a5957ea5fb3da61eb1954
#
_cell.length_a   1.000
_cell.length_b   1.000
_cell.length_c   1.000
_cell.angle_alpha   90.00
_cell.angle_beta   90.00
_cell.angle_gamma   90.00
#
_symmetry.space_group_name_H-M   'P 1'
#
loop_
_entity.id
_entity.type
_entity.pdbx_description
1 polymer ?
#
loop_
_entity_poly.entity_id
_entity_poly.type
_entity_poly.pdbx_seq_one_letter_code
_entity_poly.pdbx_strand_id
1 'polypeptide(L)'
;RLDDADYRQKVDIDAANLQVRESNLALTLAGSREQEIKAAQAAVLDAQADLQQKKIDDERAQRLFAKDAISAQDRDLAATALKRSTAAYESAQQRYDQTREGSRKEDIRIAQANVAAARQSLGLSRINLDYTRLLAPNAGVISVRQAELGEVVSPGTPIVTLSDLDHVWLRAYVAETDLGKIRWGQGATITTDTYPGKKYHGRISFISSTAEFTPKSVQTYKERVTLVYRIKIDVDNPNHELKPGMPADAAIDLTGTAPATAGSPSQTSQASRPRQSSRED
;
A
#
# COMPACT_ATOMS: atom_id res chain seq x y z
N ARG A 1 21.52 6.74 8.65
CA ARG A 1 21.28 5.75 7.61
C ARG A 1 21.83 4.42 8.07
N LEU A 2 21.04 3.37 7.97
CA LEU A 2 21.45 1.99 8.25
C LEU A 2 22.25 1.42 7.07
N ASP A 3 22.96 0.31 7.28
CA ASP A 3 23.56 -0.45 6.19
C ASP A 3 22.44 -1.02 5.30
N ASP A 4 22.53 -0.77 4.01
CA ASP A 4 21.48 -1.08 3.04
C ASP A 4 21.96 -2.04 1.93
N ALA A 5 23.18 -2.58 2.04
CA ALA A 5 23.77 -3.42 1.00
C ALA A 5 22.88 -4.64 0.67
N ASP A 6 22.49 -5.40 1.69
CA ASP A 6 21.66 -6.60 1.54
C ASP A 6 20.26 -6.26 1.00
N TYR A 7 19.68 -5.15 1.45
CA TYR A 7 18.36 -4.69 0.98
C TYR A 7 18.39 -4.28 -0.49
N ARG A 8 19.46 -3.62 -0.95
CA ARG A 8 19.65 -3.30 -2.37
C ARG A 8 19.78 -4.57 -3.21
N GLN A 9 20.63 -5.50 -2.79
CA GLN A 9 20.78 -6.77 -3.48
C GLN A 9 19.45 -7.52 -3.57
N LYS A 10 18.64 -7.49 -2.52
CA LYS A 10 17.31 -8.10 -2.54
C LYS A 10 16.37 -7.44 -3.55
N VAL A 11 16.40 -6.11 -3.66
CA VAL A 11 15.65 -5.36 -4.69
C VAL A 11 16.09 -5.76 -6.09
N ASP A 12 17.39 -5.91 -6.34
CA ASP A 12 17.93 -6.30 -7.65
C ASP A 12 17.51 -7.73 -8.01
N ILE A 13 17.53 -8.67 -7.05
CA ILE A 13 17.06 -10.05 -7.24
C ILE A 13 15.57 -10.06 -7.59
N ASP A 14 14.73 -9.34 -6.85
CA ASP A 14 13.29 -9.31 -7.09
C ASP A 14 12.95 -8.58 -8.40
N ALA A 15 13.73 -7.57 -8.80
CA ALA A 15 13.61 -6.92 -10.10
C ALA A 15 13.94 -7.89 -11.26
N ALA A 16 15.01 -8.68 -11.13
CA ALA A 16 15.35 -9.70 -12.10
C ALA A 16 14.26 -10.80 -12.18
N ASN A 17 13.72 -11.23 -11.05
CA ASN A 17 12.60 -12.18 -11.01
C ASN A 17 11.35 -11.63 -11.71
N LEU A 18 11.02 -10.36 -11.50
CA LEU A 18 9.92 -9.71 -12.21
C LEU A 18 10.16 -9.74 -13.72
N GLN A 19 11.35 -9.39 -14.18
CA GLN A 19 11.71 -9.40 -15.60
C GLN A 19 11.55 -10.80 -16.23
N VAL A 20 11.95 -11.86 -15.51
CA VAL A 20 11.73 -13.26 -15.95
C VAL A 20 10.24 -13.57 -16.11
N ARG A 21 9.40 -13.15 -15.13
CA ARG A 21 7.94 -13.37 -15.23
C ARG A 21 7.30 -12.59 -16.36
N GLU A 22 7.73 -11.34 -16.58
CA GLU A 22 7.26 -10.51 -17.70
C GLU A 22 7.67 -11.11 -19.05
N SER A 23 8.89 -11.66 -19.18
CA SER A 23 9.34 -12.37 -20.38
C SER A 23 8.51 -13.64 -20.63
N ASN A 24 8.21 -14.41 -19.58
CA ASN A 24 7.35 -15.59 -19.70
C ASN A 24 5.92 -15.24 -20.11
N LEU A 25 5.35 -14.14 -19.57
CA LEU A 25 4.06 -13.64 -20.01
C LEU A 25 4.09 -13.24 -21.49
N ALA A 26 5.14 -12.54 -21.92
CA ALA A 26 5.30 -12.14 -23.33
C ALA A 26 5.38 -13.36 -24.25
N LEU A 27 6.09 -14.43 -23.85
CA LEU A 27 6.12 -15.70 -24.60
C LEU A 27 4.75 -16.36 -24.66
N THR A 28 4.02 -16.39 -23.55
CA THR A 28 2.66 -16.95 -23.49
C THR A 28 1.69 -16.15 -24.37
N LEU A 29 1.79 -14.82 -24.36
CA LEU A 29 0.96 -13.96 -25.22
C LEU A 29 1.32 -14.06 -26.71
N ALA A 30 2.60 -14.27 -27.03
CA ALA A 30 3.03 -14.46 -28.42
C ALA A 30 2.43 -15.72 -29.03
N GLY A 31 2.11 -16.74 -28.21
CA GLY A 31 1.49 -17.99 -28.68
C GLY A 31 2.41 -18.79 -29.62
N SER A 32 1.79 -19.44 -30.60
CA SER A 32 2.51 -20.26 -31.58
C SER A 32 3.32 -19.41 -32.54
N ARG A 33 4.45 -19.95 -32.99
CA ARG A 33 5.31 -19.25 -33.95
C ARG A 33 4.64 -19.21 -35.31
N GLU A 34 4.93 -18.16 -36.09
CA GLU A 34 4.39 -18.00 -37.44
C GLU A 34 4.68 -19.20 -38.36
N GLN A 35 5.86 -19.81 -38.18
CA GLN A 35 6.22 -21.01 -38.95
C GLN A 35 5.35 -22.23 -38.60
N GLU A 36 4.98 -22.39 -37.34
CA GLU A 36 4.09 -23.47 -36.86
C GLU A 36 2.67 -23.27 -37.42
N ILE A 37 2.19 -22.05 -37.44
CA ILE A 37 0.89 -21.70 -38.02
C ILE A 37 0.89 -21.97 -39.52
N LYS A 38 1.95 -21.59 -40.27
CA LYS A 38 2.09 -21.87 -41.70
C LYS A 38 2.19 -23.37 -41.99
N ALA A 39 2.91 -24.13 -41.17
CA ALA A 39 3.00 -25.56 -41.29
C ALA A 39 1.65 -26.27 -41.10
N ALA A 40 0.89 -25.85 -40.06
CA ALA A 40 -0.45 -26.38 -39.83
C ALA A 40 -1.42 -25.98 -40.96
N GLN A 41 -1.31 -24.77 -41.50
CA GLN A 41 -2.09 -24.36 -42.68
C GLN A 41 -1.77 -25.20 -43.93
N ALA A 42 -0.51 -25.49 -44.18
CA ALA A 42 -0.13 -26.34 -45.29
C ALA A 42 -0.71 -27.76 -45.16
N ALA A 43 -0.74 -28.31 -43.92
CA ALA A 43 -1.36 -29.61 -43.67
C ALA A 43 -2.88 -29.60 -43.94
N VAL A 44 -3.57 -28.50 -43.65
CA VAL A 44 -5.00 -28.32 -44.00
C VAL A 44 -5.18 -28.35 -45.54
N LEU A 45 -4.34 -27.61 -46.28
CA LEU A 45 -4.40 -27.58 -47.74
C LEU A 45 -4.15 -28.95 -48.39
N ASP A 46 -3.22 -29.72 -47.86
CA ASP A 46 -2.93 -31.07 -48.29
C ASP A 46 -4.12 -32.02 -48.06
N ALA A 47 -4.66 -32.03 -46.84
CA ALA A 47 -5.85 -32.82 -46.49
C ALA A 47 -7.09 -32.39 -47.29
N GLN A 48 -7.22 -31.11 -47.62
CA GLN A 48 -8.30 -30.58 -48.47
C GLN A 48 -8.19 -31.08 -49.91
N ALA A 49 -6.97 -31.14 -50.46
CA ALA A 49 -6.73 -31.69 -51.81
C ALA A 49 -7.05 -33.18 -51.87
N ASP A 50 -6.64 -33.98 -50.88
CA ASP A 50 -6.99 -35.41 -50.80
C ASP A 50 -8.52 -35.61 -50.68
N LEU A 51 -9.21 -34.80 -49.80
CA LEU A 51 -10.65 -34.86 -49.68
C LEU A 51 -11.35 -34.58 -51.01
N GLN A 52 -10.91 -33.57 -51.74
CA GLN A 52 -11.47 -33.24 -53.04
C GLN A 52 -11.28 -34.38 -54.05
N GLN A 53 -10.12 -35.02 -54.05
CA GLN A 53 -9.84 -36.20 -54.91
C GLN A 53 -10.74 -37.40 -54.56
N LYS A 54 -10.86 -37.71 -53.27
CA LYS A 54 -11.74 -38.83 -52.80
C LYS A 54 -13.20 -38.58 -53.06
N LYS A 55 -13.65 -37.31 -53.01
CA LYS A 55 -15.00 -36.93 -53.36
C LYS A 55 -15.30 -37.19 -54.83
N ILE A 56 -14.39 -36.84 -55.75
CA ILE A 56 -14.51 -37.10 -57.16
C ILE A 56 -14.50 -38.62 -57.45
N ASP A 57 -13.66 -39.39 -56.73
CA ASP A 57 -13.57 -40.84 -56.87
C ASP A 57 -14.87 -41.54 -56.39
N ASP A 58 -15.44 -41.11 -55.26
CA ASP A 58 -16.70 -41.63 -54.75
C ASP A 58 -17.88 -41.29 -55.70
N GLU A 59 -17.96 -40.04 -56.17
CA GLU A 59 -18.98 -39.67 -57.17
C GLU A 59 -18.85 -40.50 -58.49
N ARG A 60 -17.62 -40.79 -58.88
CA ARG A 60 -17.37 -41.64 -60.05
C ARG A 60 -17.83 -43.09 -59.78
N ALA A 61 -17.47 -43.64 -58.60
CA ALA A 61 -17.85 -45.00 -58.23
C ALA A 61 -19.37 -45.13 -58.12
N GLN A 62 -20.06 -44.20 -57.58
CA GLN A 62 -21.55 -44.14 -57.49
C GLN A 62 -22.20 -44.14 -58.85
N ARG A 63 -21.66 -43.38 -59.85
CA ARG A 63 -22.16 -43.33 -61.20
C ARG A 63 -21.90 -44.58 -61.94
N LEU A 64 -20.76 -45.27 -61.74
CA LEU A 64 -20.44 -46.54 -62.35
C LEU A 64 -21.27 -47.70 -61.77
N PHE A 65 -21.48 -47.72 -60.50
CA PHE A 65 -22.35 -48.66 -59.79
C PHE A 65 -23.82 -48.58 -60.29
N ALA A 66 -24.33 -47.35 -60.46
CA ALA A 66 -25.69 -47.16 -61.04
C ALA A 66 -25.83 -47.63 -62.47
N LYS A 67 -24.72 -47.94 -63.17
CA LYS A 67 -24.66 -48.50 -64.51
C LYS A 67 -24.22 -50.02 -64.53
N ASP A 68 -24.20 -50.67 -63.36
CA ASP A 68 -23.72 -52.05 -63.13
C ASP A 68 -22.29 -52.27 -63.62
N ALA A 69 -21.44 -51.25 -63.67
CA ALA A 69 -20.09 -51.29 -64.20
C ALA A 69 -19.03 -51.60 -63.12
N ILE A 70 -19.36 -51.59 -61.84
CA ILE A 70 -18.46 -51.99 -60.73
C ILE A 70 -19.24 -52.74 -59.62
N SER A 71 -18.50 -53.42 -58.74
CA SER A 71 -19.07 -54.19 -57.64
C SER A 71 -19.56 -53.24 -56.48
N ALA A 72 -20.47 -53.77 -55.67
CA ALA A 72 -20.89 -53.09 -54.47
C ALA A 72 -19.72 -52.84 -53.49
N GLN A 73 -18.78 -53.78 -53.47
CA GLN A 73 -17.56 -53.70 -52.67
C GLN A 73 -16.68 -52.49 -53.10
N ASP A 74 -16.51 -52.28 -54.40
CA ASP A 74 -15.71 -51.12 -54.88
C ASP A 74 -16.37 -49.78 -54.57
N ARG A 75 -17.69 -49.67 -54.68
CA ARG A 75 -18.44 -48.52 -54.28
C ARG A 75 -18.25 -48.23 -52.74
N ASP A 76 -18.36 -49.29 -51.94
CA ASP A 76 -18.26 -49.13 -50.46
C ASP A 76 -16.79 -48.79 -50.05
N LEU A 77 -15.79 -49.27 -50.78
CA LEU A 77 -14.41 -48.84 -50.59
C LEU A 77 -14.21 -47.34 -50.89
N ALA A 78 -14.78 -46.84 -52.00
CA ALA A 78 -14.70 -45.43 -52.35
C ALA A 78 -15.40 -44.54 -51.29
N ALA A 79 -16.61 -44.96 -50.88
CA ALA A 79 -17.34 -44.26 -49.82
C ALA A 79 -16.59 -44.25 -48.48
N THR A 80 -15.91 -45.37 -48.14
CA THR A 80 -15.09 -45.46 -46.92
C THR A 80 -13.84 -44.56 -47.01
N ALA A 81 -13.21 -44.50 -48.19
CA ALA A 81 -12.07 -43.63 -48.44
C ALA A 81 -12.45 -42.16 -48.31
N LEU A 82 -13.62 -41.75 -48.82
CA LEU A 82 -14.13 -40.40 -48.67
C LEU A 82 -14.35 -40.06 -47.18
N LYS A 83 -14.98 -40.97 -46.42
CA LYS A 83 -15.19 -40.73 -44.96
C LYS A 83 -13.87 -40.57 -44.21
N ARG A 84 -12.84 -41.36 -44.52
CA ARG A 84 -11.51 -41.23 -43.91
C ARG A 84 -10.86 -39.90 -44.25
N SER A 85 -10.93 -39.50 -45.52
CA SER A 85 -10.35 -38.21 -45.95
C SER A 85 -11.10 -37.01 -45.36
N THR A 86 -12.43 -37.09 -45.18
CA THR A 86 -13.21 -36.07 -44.46
C THR A 86 -12.73 -35.94 -43.02
N ALA A 87 -12.58 -37.05 -42.31
CA ALA A 87 -12.09 -37.04 -40.92
C ALA A 87 -10.64 -36.51 -40.81
N ALA A 88 -9.78 -36.83 -41.81
CA ALA A 88 -8.43 -36.30 -41.87
C ALA A 88 -8.40 -34.76 -42.04
N TYR A 89 -9.23 -34.23 -42.94
CA TYR A 89 -9.37 -32.81 -43.16
C TYR A 89 -9.88 -32.10 -41.88
N GLU A 90 -10.93 -32.62 -41.27
CA GLU A 90 -11.47 -32.06 -40.02
C GLU A 90 -10.40 -32.05 -38.91
N SER A 91 -9.62 -33.13 -38.77
CA SER A 91 -8.53 -33.19 -37.80
C SER A 91 -7.41 -32.17 -38.09
N ALA A 92 -7.05 -32.00 -39.36
CA ALA A 92 -6.06 -31.01 -39.77
C ALA A 92 -6.56 -29.58 -39.48
N GLN A 93 -7.85 -29.33 -39.77
CA GLN A 93 -8.49 -28.05 -39.48
C GLN A 93 -8.50 -27.74 -37.98
N GLN A 94 -8.89 -28.67 -37.12
CA GLN A 94 -8.87 -28.50 -35.66
C GLN A 94 -7.46 -28.21 -35.15
N ARG A 95 -6.45 -28.85 -35.71
CA ARG A 95 -5.05 -28.64 -35.37
C ARG A 95 -4.57 -27.23 -35.77
N TYR A 96 -4.96 -26.79 -36.94
CA TYR A 96 -4.68 -25.43 -37.40
C TYR A 96 -5.33 -24.38 -36.49
N ASP A 97 -6.61 -24.56 -36.18
CA ASP A 97 -7.37 -23.63 -35.32
C ASP A 97 -6.74 -23.57 -33.93
N GLN A 98 -6.37 -24.72 -33.33
CA GLN A 98 -5.67 -24.79 -32.05
C GLN A 98 -4.32 -24.07 -32.10
N THR A 99 -3.53 -24.27 -33.17
CA THR A 99 -2.23 -23.60 -33.30
C THR A 99 -2.39 -22.10 -33.50
N ARG A 100 -3.41 -21.69 -34.25
CA ARG A 100 -3.72 -20.26 -34.47
C ARG A 100 -4.26 -19.56 -33.24
N GLU A 101 -5.08 -20.22 -32.43
CA GLU A 101 -5.60 -19.68 -31.18
C GLU A 101 -4.46 -19.43 -30.17
N GLY A 102 -3.41 -20.25 -30.19
CA GLY A 102 -2.24 -20.10 -29.34
C GLY A 102 -2.46 -20.56 -27.90
N SER A 103 -1.91 -19.81 -26.96
CA SER A 103 -2.00 -20.15 -25.54
C SER A 103 -3.42 -20.01 -25.01
N ARG A 104 -3.81 -20.91 -24.10
CA ARG A 104 -5.13 -20.89 -23.46
C ARG A 104 -5.28 -19.63 -22.61
N LYS A 105 -6.50 -19.15 -22.50
CA LYS A 105 -6.83 -17.96 -21.67
C LYS A 105 -6.44 -18.17 -20.21
N GLU A 106 -6.53 -19.40 -19.72
CA GLU A 106 -6.14 -19.80 -18.37
C GLU A 106 -4.63 -19.64 -18.16
N ASP A 107 -3.82 -20.09 -19.14
CA ASP A 107 -2.35 -19.98 -19.08
C ASP A 107 -1.91 -18.50 -19.06
N ILE A 108 -2.55 -17.69 -19.89
CA ILE A 108 -2.31 -16.23 -19.91
C ILE A 108 -2.67 -15.62 -18.53
N ARG A 109 -3.80 -16.01 -17.95
CA ARG A 109 -4.23 -15.51 -16.63
C ARG A 109 -3.25 -15.92 -15.53
N ILE A 110 -2.75 -17.17 -15.56
CA ILE A 110 -1.74 -17.67 -14.63
C ILE A 110 -0.44 -16.86 -14.79
N ALA A 111 0.02 -16.63 -16.02
CA ALA A 111 1.21 -15.84 -16.27
C ALA A 111 1.06 -14.39 -15.79
N GLN A 112 -0.11 -13.76 -16.00
CA GLN A 112 -0.42 -12.43 -15.49
C GLN A 112 -0.41 -12.38 -13.94
N ALA A 113 -0.99 -13.40 -13.30
CA ALA A 113 -0.98 -13.51 -11.83
C ALA A 113 0.45 -13.65 -11.29
N ASN A 114 1.31 -14.41 -11.96
CA ASN A 114 2.72 -14.55 -11.60
C ASN A 114 3.48 -13.23 -11.72
N VAL A 115 3.24 -12.43 -12.76
CA VAL A 115 3.79 -11.07 -12.89
C VAL A 115 3.31 -10.18 -11.76
N ALA A 116 2.02 -10.20 -11.43
CA ALA A 116 1.46 -9.42 -10.34
C ALA A 116 2.11 -9.80 -9.00
N ALA A 117 2.27 -11.08 -8.70
CA ALA A 117 2.92 -11.56 -7.49
C ALA A 117 4.39 -11.11 -7.40
N ALA A 118 5.16 -11.23 -8.50
CA ALA A 118 6.55 -10.76 -8.53
C ALA A 118 6.67 -9.24 -8.36
N ARG A 119 5.73 -8.47 -8.91
CA ARG A 119 5.67 -7.01 -8.72
C ARG A 119 5.41 -6.61 -7.26
N GLN A 120 4.54 -7.36 -6.55
CA GLN A 120 4.33 -7.14 -5.12
C GLN A 120 5.57 -7.50 -4.30
N SER A 121 6.28 -8.58 -4.63
CA SER A 121 7.54 -8.94 -3.98
C SER A 121 8.59 -7.82 -4.12
N LEU A 122 8.77 -7.31 -5.34
CA LEU A 122 9.66 -6.17 -5.59
C LEU A 122 9.21 -4.92 -4.81
N GLY A 123 7.90 -4.66 -4.72
CA GLY A 123 7.35 -3.57 -3.93
C GLY A 123 7.74 -3.69 -2.46
N LEU A 124 7.58 -4.87 -1.86
CA LEU A 124 7.97 -5.14 -0.48
C LEU A 124 9.47 -4.94 -0.24
N SER A 125 10.31 -5.42 -1.15
CA SER A 125 11.77 -5.25 -1.04
C SER A 125 12.18 -3.77 -1.10
N ARG A 126 11.50 -2.96 -1.92
CA ARG A 126 11.73 -1.50 -1.98
C ARG A 126 11.32 -0.80 -0.68
N ILE A 127 10.18 -1.16 -0.11
CA ILE A 127 9.74 -0.64 1.20
C ILE A 127 10.76 -0.96 2.29
N ASN A 128 11.28 -2.19 2.32
CA ASN A 128 12.30 -2.59 3.27
C ASN A 128 13.62 -1.81 3.08
N LEU A 129 13.99 -1.52 1.83
CA LEU A 129 15.13 -0.65 1.52
C LEU A 129 14.89 0.78 1.99
N ASP A 130 13.68 1.32 1.81
CA ASP A 130 13.35 2.67 2.29
C ASP A 130 13.42 2.78 3.82
N TYR A 131 13.07 1.72 4.55
CA TYR A 131 13.22 1.69 6.01
C TYR A 131 14.68 1.78 6.49
N THR A 132 15.66 1.55 5.63
CA THR A 132 17.07 1.80 5.98
C THR A 132 17.42 3.29 6.10
N ARG A 133 16.53 4.17 5.62
CA ARG A 133 16.65 5.62 5.75
C ARG A 133 15.70 6.12 6.81
N LEU A 134 16.25 6.49 7.96
CA LEU A 134 15.48 7.15 9.00
C LEU A 134 15.27 8.62 8.61
N LEU A 135 14.01 9.00 8.44
CA LEU A 135 13.60 10.38 8.19
C LEU A 135 12.92 10.93 9.44
N ALA A 136 13.14 12.21 9.71
CA ALA A 136 12.42 12.90 10.77
C ALA A 136 10.94 13.05 10.38
N PRO A 137 9.98 12.62 11.21
CA PRO A 137 8.56 12.74 10.90
C PRO A 137 8.07 14.19 10.90
N ASN A 138 8.68 15.03 11.74
CA ASN A 138 8.35 16.44 11.92
C ASN A 138 9.63 17.28 11.98
N ALA A 139 9.50 18.59 11.83
CA ALA A 139 10.56 19.53 12.19
C ALA A 139 10.83 19.46 13.69
N GLY A 140 12.08 19.67 14.10
CA GLY A 140 12.46 19.65 15.50
C GLY A 140 13.97 19.57 15.70
N VAL A 141 14.39 19.47 16.94
CA VAL A 141 15.77 19.37 17.36
C VAL A 141 16.04 17.98 17.93
N ILE A 142 17.14 17.36 17.52
CA ILE A 142 17.57 16.10 18.13
C ILE A 142 18.06 16.38 19.54
N SER A 143 17.32 15.92 20.53
CA SER A 143 17.64 16.12 21.94
C SER A 143 18.57 15.05 22.49
N VAL A 144 18.43 13.82 22.03
CA VAL A 144 19.27 12.70 22.46
C VAL A 144 19.61 11.82 21.26
N ARG A 145 20.86 11.44 21.12
CA ARG A 145 21.31 10.38 20.22
C ARG A 145 21.55 9.13 21.09
N GLN A 146 20.83 8.07 20.80
CA GLN A 146 20.82 6.84 21.59
C GLN A 146 21.68 5.74 20.97
N ALA A 147 21.90 5.80 19.66
CA ALA A 147 22.73 4.84 18.96
C ALA A 147 23.94 5.52 18.31
N GLU A 148 25.11 4.87 18.35
CA GLU A 148 26.34 5.32 17.76
C GLU A 148 26.60 4.70 16.38
N LEU A 149 27.50 5.32 15.60
CA LEU A 149 27.91 4.77 14.31
C LEU A 149 28.65 3.44 14.50
N GLY A 150 28.23 2.43 13.74
CA GLY A 150 28.78 1.07 13.83
C GLY A 150 28.05 0.17 14.83
N GLU A 151 27.07 0.68 15.54
CA GLU A 151 26.26 -0.12 16.46
C GLU A 151 25.20 -0.93 15.70
N VAL A 152 24.99 -2.16 16.13
CA VAL A 152 23.93 -3.03 15.60
C VAL A 152 22.62 -2.74 16.32
N VAL A 153 21.60 -2.33 15.56
CA VAL A 153 20.29 -1.99 16.08
C VAL A 153 19.23 -2.96 15.58
N SER A 154 18.27 -3.28 16.43
CA SER A 154 17.11 -4.11 16.08
C SER A 154 15.90 -3.25 15.74
N PRO A 155 14.92 -3.77 14.97
CA PRO A 155 13.66 -3.08 14.76
C PRO A 155 12.99 -2.69 16.08
N GLY A 156 12.62 -1.40 16.20
CA GLY A 156 12.07 -0.85 17.45
C GLY A 156 13.09 -0.20 18.39
N THR A 157 14.39 -0.34 18.12
CA THR A 157 15.42 0.37 18.91
C THR A 157 15.37 1.87 18.58
N PRO A 158 15.20 2.75 19.58
CA PRO A 158 15.23 4.19 19.36
C PRO A 158 16.66 4.63 19.01
N ILE A 159 16.81 5.35 17.89
CA ILE A 159 18.11 5.86 17.40
C ILE A 159 18.35 7.29 17.88
N VAL A 160 17.31 8.12 17.79
CA VAL A 160 17.35 9.52 18.18
C VAL A 160 16.01 9.91 18.81
N THR A 161 16.05 10.85 19.74
CA THR A 161 14.86 11.51 20.26
C THR A 161 14.76 12.89 19.59
N LEU A 162 13.68 13.11 18.86
CA LEU A 162 13.35 14.39 18.25
C LEU A 162 12.39 15.13 19.14
N SER A 163 12.71 16.37 19.50
CA SER A 163 11.86 17.25 20.32
C SER A 163 11.42 18.45 19.49
N ASP A 164 10.13 18.72 19.51
CA ASP A 164 9.59 19.99 19.04
C ASP A 164 9.86 21.04 20.13
N LEU A 165 10.71 22.01 19.82
CA LEU A 165 11.04 23.10 20.73
C LEU A 165 10.28 24.40 20.40
N ASP A 166 9.58 24.46 19.27
CA ASP A 166 8.76 25.61 18.90
C ASP A 166 7.52 25.70 19.78
N HIS A 167 6.94 24.53 20.09
CA HIS A 167 5.75 24.37 20.91
C HIS A 167 6.10 23.62 22.19
N VAL A 168 6.34 24.37 23.26
CA VAL A 168 6.61 23.78 24.57
C VAL A 168 5.39 23.96 25.48
N TRP A 169 5.29 23.13 26.49
CA TRP A 169 4.23 23.28 27.48
C TRP A 169 4.80 23.23 28.90
N LEU A 170 4.24 24.05 29.75
CA LEU A 170 4.56 24.10 31.17
C LEU A 170 3.58 23.22 31.92
N ARG A 171 4.09 22.35 32.79
CA ARG A 171 3.30 21.64 33.80
C ARG A 171 3.27 22.47 35.06
N ALA A 172 2.11 22.93 35.43
CA ALA A 172 1.91 23.65 36.67
C ALA A 172 0.83 22.98 37.53
N TYR A 173 0.78 23.34 38.78
CA TYR A 173 -0.18 22.82 39.76
C TYR A 173 -0.93 23.97 40.42
N VAL A 174 -2.23 23.84 40.49
CA VAL A 174 -3.12 24.84 41.10
C VAL A 174 -3.81 24.20 42.29
N ALA A 175 -3.89 24.94 43.40
CA ALA A 175 -4.61 24.48 44.58
C ALA A 175 -6.12 24.36 44.34
N GLU A 176 -6.78 23.41 44.98
CA GLU A 176 -8.23 23.22 44.88
C GLU A 176 -9.03 24.52 45.10
N THR A 177 -8.61 25.37 46.02
CA THR A 177 -9.24 26.65 46.35
C THR A 177 -9.24 27.63 45.17
N ASP A 178 -8.30 27.51 44.25
CA ASP A 178 -8.12 28.40 43.09
C ASP A 178 -8.60 27.80 41.78
N LEU A 179 -8.95 26.52 41.77
CA LEU A 179 -9.42 25.81 40.57
C LEU A 179 -10.66 26.49 39.94
N GLY A 180 -11.59 26.99 40.78
CA GLY A 180 -12.79 27.70 40.30
C GLY A 180 -12.52 29.03 39.59
N LYS A 181 -11.30 29.61 39.76
CA LYS A 181 -10.89 30.89 39.19
C LYS A 181 -10.23 30.76 37.82
N ILE A 182 -9.82 29.54 37.43
CA ILE A 182 -9.14 29.27 36.17
C ILE A 182 -10.07 28.65 35.15
N ARG A 183 -9.82 28.94 33.89
CA ARG A 183 -10.61 28.40 32.74
C ARG A 183 -9.70 27.98 31.63
N TRP A 184 -10.17 27.03 30.83
CA TRP A 184 -9.51 26.63 29.61
C TRP A 184 -9.38 27.81 28.63
N GLY A 185 -8.21 27.93 27.96
CA GLY A 185 -7.90 29.02 27.03
C GLY A 185 -7.47 30.34 27.71
N GLN A 186 -7.45 30.41 29.04
CA GLN A 186 -7.03 31.59 29.80
C GLN A 186 -5.54 31.85 29.61
N GLY A 187 -5.16 33.12 29.48
CA GLY A 187 -3.78 33.56 29.35
C GLY A 187 -2.97 33.36 30.63
N ALA A 188 -1.71 33.04 30.45
CA ALA A 188 -0.76 32.98 31.56
C ALA A 188 0.57 33.60 31.12
N THR A 189 1.23 34.27 32.08
CA THR A 189 2.57 34.81 31.91
C THR A 189 3.58 33.89 32.60
N ILE A 190 4.55 33.39 31.86
CA ILE A 190 5.57 32.47 32.35
C ILE A 190 6.89 33.22 32.52
N THR A 191 7.55 33.00 33.64
CA THR A 191 8.86 33.51 33.96
C THR A 191 9.80 32.36 34.33
N THR A 192 11.08 32.54 34.03
CA THR A 192 12.12 31.57 34.34
C THR A 192 13.30 32.25 35.01
N ASP A 193 13.96 31.55 35.92
CA ASP A 193 15.16 32.08 36.59
C ASP A 193 16.34 32.25 35.62
N THR A 194 16.37 31.46 34.55
CA THR A 194 17.43 31.49 33.53
C THR A 194 17.44 32.80 32.73
N TYR A 195 16.25 33.41 32.53
CA TYR A 195 16.10 34.66 31.79
C TYR A 195 15.37 35.71 32.62
N PRO A 196 16.03 36.32 33.61
CA PRO A 196 15.42 37.28 34.48
C PRO A 196 14.85 38.46 33.69
N GLY A 197 13.59 38.83 33.99
CA GLY A 197 12.89 39.92 33.33
C GLY A 197 12.23 39.61 31.99
N LYS A 198 12.50 38.45 31.39
CA LYS A 198 11.74 37.98 30.22
C LYS A 198 10.41 37.38 30.64
N LYS A 199 9.38 37.71 29.89
CA LYS A 199 8.03 37.16 30.06
C LYS A 199 7.63 36.43 28.82
N TYR A 200 7.22 35.17 28.99
CA TYR A 200 6.68 34.34 27.92
C TYR A 200 5.18 34.26 28.09
N HIS A 201 4.44 34.34 27.00
CA HIS A 201 2.99 34.25 27.02
C HIS A 201 2.55 32.84 26.65
N GLY A 202 1.63 32.30 27.42
CA GLY A 202 1.05 31.00 27.20
C GLY A 202 -0.44 30.98 27.45
N ARG A 203 -1.08 29.87 27.17
CA ARG A 203 -2.51 29.64 27.38
C ARG A 203 -2.74 28.29 28.04
N ILE A 204 -3.72 28.27 28.96
CA ILE A 204 -4.12 27.01 29.59
C ILE A 204 -4.78 26.11 28.54
N SER A 205 -4.13 25.00 28.23
CA SER A 205 -4.59 24.01 27.24
C SER A 205 -5.21 22.77 27.88
N PHE A 206 -4.95 22.51 29.14
CA PHE A 206 -5.49 21.37 29.85
C PHE A 206 -5.61 21.64 31.35
N ILE A 207 -6.71 21.21 31.95
CA ILE A 207 -6.96 21.18 33.39
C ILE A 207 -7.35 19.76 33.76
N SER A 208 -6.60 19.13 34.69
CA SER A 208 -6.88 17.75 35.12
C SER A 208 -8.21 17.71 35.88
N SER A 209 -9.03 16.70 35.59
CA SER A 209 -10.24 16.39 36.37
C SER A 209 -9.94 15.57 37.62
N THR A 210 -8.73 15.10 37.78
CA THR A 210 -8.29 14.27 38.91
C THR A 210 -7.31 15.06 39.77
N ALA A 211 -7.55 15.13 41.07
CA ALA A 211 -6.62 15.73 42.01
C ALA A 211 -5.36 14.87 42.14
N GLU A 212 -4.24 15.53 42.30
CA GLU A 212 -2.94 14.91 42.60
C GLU A 212 -2.48 15.38 44.00
N PHE A 213 -1.74 14.50 44.67
CA PHE A 213 -1.12 14.88 45.93
C PHE A 213 0.24 15.51 45.64
N THR A 214 0.56 16.64 46.24
CA THR A 214 1.92 17.18 46.17
C THR A 214 2.87 16.17 46.82
N PRO A 215 3.92 15.73 46.15
CA PRO A 215 4.93 14.85 46.73
C PRO A 215 5.84 15.70 47.65
N LYS A 216 5.35 16.09 48.81
CA LYS A 216 6.22 16.58 49.89
C LYS A 216 6.52 15.41 50.81
N SER A 217 7.80 15.10 50.97
CA SER A 217 8.32 14.22 52.00
C SER A 217 7.97 14.85 53.37
N VAL A 218 6.88 14.40 53.99
CA VAL A 218 6.35 15.01 55.24
C VAL A 218 6.79 14.11 56.39
N GLN A 219 7.58 14.68 57.32
CA GLN A 219 7.99 14.03 58.57
C GLN A 219 7.10 14.36 59.75
N THR A 220 5.99 15.06 59.57
CA THR A 220 5.12 15.48 60.69
C THR A 220 3.62 15.36 60.40
N TYR A 221 2.90 14.81 61.40
CA TYR A 221 1.50 14.38 61.37
C TYR A 221 0.45 15.54 61.24
N LYS A 222 0.84 16.79 61.06
CA LYS A 222 -0.05 17.97 61.04
C LYS A 222 -0.13 18.75 59.75
N GLU A 223 0.57 18.40 58.69
CA GLU A 223 0.38 19.06 57.39
C GLU A 223 -0.72 18.35 56.60
N ARG A 224 -1.86 19.04 56.47
CA ARG A 224 -2.93 18.61 55.56
C ARG A 224 -2.37 18.47 54.18
N VAL A 225 -2.51 17.29 53.60
CA VAL A 225 -2.21 17.02 52.21
C VAL A 225 -3.00 18.00 51.35
N THR A 226 -2.34 18.97 50.74
CA THR A 226 -3.01 19.95 49.88
C THR A 226 -3.28 19.27 48.54
N LEU A 227 -4.56 19.12 48.22
CA LEU A 227 -4.98 18.64 46.90
C LEU A 227 -4.64 19.71 45.86
N VAL A 228 -3.96 19.29 44.80
CA VAL A 228 -3.59 20.15 43.69
C VAL A 228 -4.08 19.54 42.39
N TYR A 229 -4.42 20.38 41.46
CA TYR A 229 -4.83 19.98 40.11
C TYR A 229 -3.75 20.34 39.11
N ARG A 230 -3.35 19.38 38.30
CA ARG A 230 -2.37 19.59 37.24
C ARG A 230 -3.00 20.37 36.10
N ILE A 231 -2.30 21.40 35.65
CA ILE A 231 -2.64 22.16 34.45
C ILE A 231 -1.48 22.09 33.45
N LYS A 232 -1.80 22.20 32.15
CA LYS A 232 -0.82 22.44 31.11
C LYS A 232 -1.07 23.83 30.53
N ILE A 233 0.04 24.52 30.30
CA ILE A 233 0.04 25.86 29.72
C ILE A 233 0.92 25.74 28.46
N ASP A 234 0.33 25.86 27.28
CA ASP A 234 1.06 25.86 26.03
C ASP A 234 1.73 27.21 25.84
N VAL A 235 2.99 27.19 25.41
CA VAL A 235 3.84 28.38 25.31
C VAL A 235 4.54 28.37 23.98
N ASP A 236 4.47 29.42 23.20
CA ASP A 236 5.23 29.59 21.97
C ASP A 236 6.70 29.93 22.30
N ASN A 237 7.61 29.22 21.69
CA ASN A 237 9.06 29.30 21.95
C ASN A 237 9.87 29.49 20.67
N PRO A 238 9.63 30.55 19.89
CA PRO A 238 10.25 30.72 18.57
C PRO A 238 11.77 30.86 18.61
N ASN A 239 12.32 31.24 19.75
CA ASN A 239 13.79 31.40 19.92
C ASN A 239 14.45 30.17 20.56
N HIS A 240 13.72 29.10 20.85
CA HIS A 240 14.19 27.88 21.52
C HIS A 240 14.89 28.15 22.88
N GLU A 241 14.47 29.20 23.58
CA GLU A 241 15.04 29.58 24.87
C GLU A 241 14.56 28.68 26.00
N LEU A 242 13.28 28.28 25.94
CA LEU A 242 12.69 27.35 26.87
C LEU A 242 13.08 25.92 26.48
N LYS A 243 13.55 25.16 27.45
CA LYS A 243 14.00 23.78 27.22
C LYS A 243 13.25 22.79 28.12
N PRO A 244 13.06 21.54 27.67
CA PRO A 244 12.48 20.50 28.51
C PRO A 244 13.24 20.33 29.83
N GLY A 245 12.50 20.25 30.92
CA GLY A 245 13.08 20.12 32.27
C GLY A 245 13.49 21.44 32.95
N MET A 246 13.33 22.59 32.28
CA MET A 246 13.61 23.89 32.86
C MET A 246 12.51 24.25 33.88
N PRO A 247 12.88 24.69 35.14
CA PRO A 247 11.91 25.20 36.10
C PRO A 247 11.38 26.56 35.64
N ALA A 248 10.07 26.76 35.81
CA ALA A 248 9.42 28.00 35.44
C ALA A 248 8.19 28.25 36.35
N ASP A 249 7.91 29.52 36.59
CA ASP A 249 6.74 29.98 37.29
C ASP A 249 5.69 30.52 36.31
N ALA A 250 4.41 30.30 36.62
CA ALA A 250 3.31 30.82 35.83
C ALA A 250 2.40 31.68 36.66
N ALA A 251 2.20 32.91 36.23
CA ALA A 251 1.18 33.84 36.76
C ALA A 251 -0.02 33.79 35.79
N ILE A 252 -1.17 33.29 36.30
CA ILE A 252 -2.41 33.22 35.53
C ILE A 252 -3.15 34.56 35.68
N ASP A 253 -3.53 35.14 34.55
CA ASP A 253 -4.29 36.37 34.52
C ASP A 253 -5.78 36.09 34.82
N LEU A 254 -6.20 36.40 36.04
CA LEU A 254 -7.57 36.19 36.50
C LEU A 254 -8.56 37.24 35.97
N THR A 255 -8.06 38.36 35.42
CA THR A 255 -8.89 39.48 34.92
C THR A 255 -9.17 39.40 33.42
N GLY A 256 -8.48 38.49 32.70
CA GLY A 256 -8.57 38.37 31.25
C GLY A 256 -9.85 37.69 30.79
N THR A 257 -10.70 38.43 30.12
CA THR A 257 -11.73 37.88 29.23
C THR A 257 -11.03 37.08 28.16
N ALA A 258 -11.44 35.81 27.92
CA ALA A 258 -10.90 35.00 26.86
C ALA A 258 -10.91 35.76 25.52
N PRO A 259 -9.80 35.91 24.81
CA PRO A 259 -9.84 36.52 23.49
C PRO A 259 -10.76 35.69 22.59
N ALA A 260 -11.67 36.38 21.92
CA ALA A 260 -12.63 35.80 20.99
C ALA A 260 -11.94 34.85 20.04
N THR A 261 -12.49 33.66 19.90
CA THR A 261 -12.14 32.59 19.00
C THR A 261 -11.84 33.15 17.61
N ALA A 262 -10.58 33.19 17.21
CA ALA A 262 -10.22 33.35 15.79
C ALA A 262 -10.67 32.08 15.07
N GLY A 263 -11.63 32.27 14.16
CA GLY A 263 -12.11 31.44 13.10
C GLY A 263 -11.94 29.93 13.18
N SER A 264 -13.05 29.24 13.45
CA SER A 264 -13.21 27.84 13.02
C SER A 264 -12.93 27.76 11.52
N PRO A 265 -12.10 26.78 11.05
CA PRO A 265 -12.05 26.51 9.63
C PRO A 265 -13.42 25.99 9.19
N SER A 266 -14.04 26.70 8.25
CA SER A 266 -15.29 26.34 7.60
C SER A 266 -15.20 24.88 7.11
N GLN A 267 -16.04 24.02 7.68
CA GLN A 267 -16.34 22.71 7.12
C GLN A 267 -16.93 22.92 5.72
N THR A 268 -16.12 22.70 4.72
CA THR A 268 -16.59 22.62 3.33
C THR A 268 -17.49 21.39 3.25
N SER A 269 -18.77 21.66 3.04
CA SER A 269 -19.84 20.74 2.71
C SER A 269 -19.36 19.69 1.70
N GLN A 270 -19.18 18.43 2.11
CA GLN A 270 -19.13 17.31 1.18
C GLN A 270 -20.55 17.01 0.73
N ALA A 271 -20.80 17.35 -0.53
CA ALA A 271 -22.00 17.07 -1.26
C ALA A 271 -22.33 15.57 -1.27
N SER A 272 -23.58 15.31 -1.01
CA SER A 272 -24.39 14.11 -1.18
C SER A 272 -23.91 13.13 -2.24
N ARG A 273 -23.61 11.88 -1.82
CA ARG A 273 -23.63 10.69 -2.68
C ARG A 273 -25.06 10.33 -3.00
N PRO A 274 -25.43 10.02 -4.24
CA PRO A 274 -26.74 9.47 -4.57
C PRO A 274 -26.84 8.02 -4.09
N ARG A 275 -27.92 7.70 -3.39
CA ARG A 275 -28.35 6.35 -3.07
C ARG A 275 -28.62 5.59 -4.36
N GLN A 276 -27.90 4.53 -4.62
CA GLN A 276 -28.33 3.51 -5.57
C GLN A 276 -29.44 2.68 -4.92
N SER A 277 -30.62 2.79 -5.48
CA SER A 277 -31.76 1.94 -5.19
C SER A 277 -31.50 0.54 -5.74
N SER A 278 -31.48 -0.45 -4.86
CA SER A 278 -31.73 -1.85 -5.19
C SER A 278 -33.08 -1.97 -5.88
N ARG A 279 -33.11 -2.54 -7.09
CA ARG A 279 -34.26 -3.20 -7.67
C ARG A 279 -33.92 -4.66 -7.84
N GLU A 280 -34.61 -5.46 -7.04
CA GLU A 280 -34.93 -6.85 -7.34
C GLU A 280 -35.70 -6.92 -8.67
N ASP A 281 -35.25 -7.80 -9.56
CA ASP A 281 -36.02 -8.80 -10.30
C ASP A 281 -35.01 -9.79 -10.92
#